data_7a56b07e6e1c9e9200c8fdda5cf43355
#
_entry.id   7a56b07e6e1c9e9200c8fdda5cf43355
#
_cell.length_a   1.000
_cell.length_b   1.000
_cell.length_c   1.000
_cell.angle_alpha   90.00
_cell.angle_beta   90.00
_cell.angle_gamma   90.00
#
_symmetry.space_group_name_H-M   'P 1'
#
loop_
_entity.id
_entity.type
_entity.pdbx_description
1 polymer ?
#
loop_
_entity_poly.entity_id
_entity_poly.type
_entity_poly.pdbx_seq_one_letter_code
_entity_poly.pdbx_strand_id
1 'polypeptide(L)'
;MLERPALSEELVEATIGRARLRGALELPDGGEISDEVIDQLLGGARTEEEIAGPGGLLAQLTKRLIERALEVELTDHLGYEPHQEPPGGAGNTRNGTSPKTLITEQGMVQIDAPRDRDGSFKPRIVRKRQRRFEGFDDKILALYSRGLSTRDIEAHLEEIYGVKVGRDLISRVTDAVMDDVRDWAKRPLEDIYPIVFLDCMVLKIRDGGSVQRRALYLALGVIFDGDRDVLGMWF
;
A
#
# COMPACT_ATOMS: atom_id res chain seq x y z
N MET A 1 8.05 10.27 42.50
CA MET A 1 6.97 9.32 42.24
C MET A 1 5.78 10.17 41.79
N LEU A 2 5.68 10.42 40.49
CA LEU A 2 4.64 11.25 39.89
C LEU A 2 3.58 10.32 39.34
N GLU A 3 2.43 10.29 39.98
CA GLU A 3 1.24 9.56 39.52
C GLU A 3 0.78 10.15 38.19
N ARG A 4 0.66 9.28 37.18
CA ARG A 4 -0.03 9.63 35.92
C ARG A 4 -1.52 9.76 36.22
N PRO A 5 -2.20 10.84 35.82
CA PRO A 5 -3.65 10.91 35.92
C PRO A 5 -4.25 9.86 35.02
N ALA A 6 -5.13 9.02 35.58
CA ALA A 6 -5.97 8.11 34.81
C ALA A 6 -6.87 8.93 33.91
N LEU A 7 -6.88 8.62 32.63
CA LEU A 7 -7.85 9.16 31.68
C LEU A 7 -9.25 8.75 32.17
N SER A 8 -10.11 9.74 32.39
CA SER A 8 -11.47 9.50 32.87
C SER A 8 -12.25 8.70 31.81
N GLU A 9 -13.08 7.75 32.28
CA GLU A 9 -13.96 6.95 31.42
C GLU A 9 -14.82 7.82 30.48
N GLU A 10 -15.17 9.04 30.88
CA GLU A 10 -15.86 10.01 30.05
C GLU A 10 -15.07 10.45 28.80
N LEU A 11 -13.73 10.52 28.86
CA LEU A 11 -12.90 10.86 27.70
C LEU A 11 -12.80 9.68 26.73
N VAL A 12 -12.82 8.45 27.25
CA VAL A 12 -12.85 7.22 26.45
C VAL A 12 -14.23 7.05 25.79
N GLU A 13 -15.32 7.31 26.51
CA GLU A 13 -16.67 7.29 25.93
C GLU A 13 -16.94 8.44 24.95
N ALA A 14 -16.33 9.62 25.13
CA ALA A 14 -16.42 10.72 24.18
C ALA A 14 -15.62 10.44 22.88
N THR A 15 -14.53 9.65 22.97
CA THR A 15 -13.71 9.27 21.80
C THR A 15 -14.28 8.04 21.09
N ILE A 16 -14.99 7.16 21.81
CA ILE A 16 -15.76 6.01 21.28
C ILE A 16 -17.23 6.42 21.05
N GLY A 17 -17.56 7.70 21.39
CA GLY A 17 -18.88 8.25 21.27
C GLY A 17 -19.45 8.14 19.89
N ARG A 18 -20.32 7.12 19.75
CA ARG A 18 -21.42 7.06 18.78
C ARG A 18 -21.12 7.60 17.38
N ALA A 19 -20.07 7.15 16.74
CA ALA A 19 -20.16 6.92 15.33
C ALA A 19 -21.16 5.75 15.14
N ARG A 20 -22.46 6.04 15.22
CA ARG A 20 -23.43 5.29 14.46
C ARG A 20 -22.90 5.39 13.04
N LEU A 21 -22.26 4.31 12.58
CA LEU A 21 -21.98 4.02 11.19
C LEU A 21 -23.33 3.87 10.45
N ARG A 22 -24.07 4.97 10.36
CA ARG A 22 -25.08 5.26 9.36
C ARG A 22 -24.50 6.31 8.44
N GLY A 23 -23.41 5.96 7.77
CA GLY A 23 -22.89 6.69 6.65
C GLY A 23 -22.92 5.75 5.48
N ALA A 24 -23.77 5.98 4.51
CA ALA A 24 -23.65 5.36 3.21
C ALA A 24 -22.21 5.58 2.73
N LEU A 25 -21.62 4.55 2.13
CA LEU A 25 -20.27 4.65 1.58
C LEU A 25 -20.33 5.60 0.37
N GLU A 26 -19.74 6.78 0.50
CA GLU A 26 -19.70 7.75 -0.60
C GLU A 26 -18.77 7.24 -1.71
N LEU A 27 -19.31 7.17 -2.92
CA LEU A 27 -18.55 6.85 -4.12
C LEU A 27 -17.86 8.11 -4.66
N PRO A 28 -16.78 7.98 -5.48
CA PRO A 28 -16.05 9.11 -6.05
C PRO A 28 -16.89 10.09 -6.87
N ASP A 29 -18.03 9.65 -7.39
CA ASP A 29 -19.01 10.43 -8.15
C ASP A 29 -20.13 11.03 -7.29
N GLY A 30 -20.07 10.90 -5.97
CA GLY A 30 -21.07 11.33 -5.01
C GLY A 30 -22.27 10.39 -4.89
N GLY A 31 -22.20 9.19 -5.48
CA GLY A 31 -23.19 8.13 -5.26
C GLY A 31 -23.03 7.50 -3.88
N GLU A 32 -24.08 6.86 -3.39
CA GLU A 32 -24.09 6.15 -2.11
C GLU A 32 -24.35 4.67 -2.33
N ILE A 33 -23.64 3.81 -1.61
CA ILE A 33 -23.98 2.38 -1.50
C ILE A 33 -24.96 2.23 -0.35
N SER A 34 -26.22 1.88 -0.69
CA SER A 34 -27.26 1.71 0.32
C SER A 34 -27.06 0.46 1.18
N ASP A 35 -27.66 0.46 2.38
CA ASP A 35 -27.62 -0.70 3.29
C ASP A 35 -28.18 -1.97 2.63
N GLU A 36 -29.18 -1.83 1.73
CA GLU A 36 -29.76 -2.97 1.00
C GLU A 36 -28.73 -3.63 0.06
N VAL A 37 -27.88 -2.82 -0.59
CA VAL A 37 -26.80 -3.34 -1.44
C VAL A 37 -25.74 -4.02 -0.58
N ILE A 38 -25.41 -3.45 0.58
CA ILE A 38 -24.47 -4.05 1.53
C ILE A 38 -25.02 -5.38 2.05
N ASP A 39 -26.29 -5.44 2.42
CA ASP A 39 -26.94 -6.66 2.89
C ASP A 39 -26.97 -7.75 1.82
N GLN A 40 -27.23 -7.38 0.57
CA GLN A 40 -27.16 -8.30 -0.58
C GLN A 40 -25.74 -8.82 -0.80
N LEU A 41 -24.73 -7.96 -0.70
CA LEU A 41 -23.32 -8.34 -0.84
C LEU A 41 -22.89 -9.27 0.27
N LEU A 42 -23.30 -9.01 1.51
CA LEU A 42 -23.02 -9.88 2.64
C LEU A 42 -23.58 -11.28 2.44
N GLY A 43 -24.76 -11.41 1.78
CA GLY A 43 -25.29 -12.71 1.33
C GLY A 43 -25.44 -13.78 2.42
N GLY A 44 -25.32 -13.40 3.68
CA GLY A 44 -25.32 -14.31 4.83
C GLY A 44 -23.95 -14.60 5.45
N ALA A 45 -22.88 -14.00 4.94
CA ALA A 45 -21.56 -14.03 5.60
C ALA A 45 -21.67 -13.40 6.99
N ARG A 46 -21.24 -14.16 8.02
CA ARG A 46 -21.44 -13.82 9.44
C ARG A 46 -20.16 -13.85 10.26
N THR A 47 -19.10 -14.44 9.73
CA THR A 47 -17.82 -14.55 10.43
C THR A 47 -16.78 -13.63 9.82
N GLU A 48 -15.79 -13.26 10.62
CA GLU A 48 -14.66 -12.48 10.16
C GLU A 48 -13.94 -13.17 8.98
N GLU A 49 -13.79 -14.50 9.04
CA GLU A 49 -13.14 -15.28 8.00
C GLU A 49 -13.93 -15.28 6.68
N GLU A 50 -15.26 -15.37 6.75
CA GLU A 50 -16.13 -15.29 5.56
C GLU A 50 -16.12 -13.90 4.92
N ILE A 51 -15.93 -12.84 5.71
CA ILE A 51 -15.91 -11.46 5.22
C ILE A 51 -14.50 -11.05 4.78
N ALA A 52 -13.52 -11.16 5.66
CA ALA A 52 -12.18 -10.61 5.49
C ALA A 52 -11.08 -11.67 5.30
N GLY A 53 -11.39 -12.96 5.49
CA GLY A 53 -10.41 -14.04 5.35
C GLY A 53 -9.96 -14.29 3.90
N PRO A 54 -8.96 -15.16 3.69
CA PRO A 54 -8.48 -15.55 2.37
C PRO A 54 -9.62 -16.12 1.50
N GLY A 55 -9.92 -15.47 0.37
CA GLY A 55 -11.04 -15.83 -0.49
C GLY A 55 -12.42 -15.43 0.04
N GLY A 56 -12.48 -14.68 1.14
CA GLY A 56 -13.70 -14.11 1.70
C GLY A 56 -14.34 -13.05 0.81
N LEU A 57 -15.44 -12.47 1.29
CA LEU A 57 -16.24 -11.51 0.53
C LEU A 57 -15.42 -10.33 0.00
N LEU A 58 -14.55 -9.74 0.84
CA LEU A 58 -13.72 -8.59 0.44
C LEU A 58 -12.75 -8.95 -0.69
N ALA A 59 -12.13 -10.14 -0.64
CA ALA A 59 -11.26 -10.60 -1.71
C ALA A 59 -12.03 -10.82 -3.02
N GLN A 60 -13.25 -11.37 -2.95
CA GLN A 60 -14.13 -11.57 -4.10
C GLN A 60 -14.60 -10.25 -4.69
N LEU A 61 -15.00 -9.28 -3.85
CA LEU A 61 -15.37 -7.93 -4.29
C LEU A 61 -14.20 -7.22 -4.95
N THR A 62 -13.02 -7.28 -4.34
CA THR A 62 -11.79 -6.70 -4.91
C THR A 62 -11.49 -7.29 -6.29
N LYS A 63 -11.58 -8.63 -6.43
CA LYS A 63 -11.44 -9.31 -7.72
C LYS A 63 -12.41 -8.73 -8.75
N ARG A 64 -13.70 -8.70 -8.42
CA ARG A 64 -14.76 -8.27 -9.36
C ARG A 64 -14.64 -6.81 -9.76
N LEU A 65 -14.29 -5.94 -8.81
CA LEU A 65 -14.07 -4.52 -9.08
C LEU A 65 -12.90 -4.32 -10.05
N ILE A 66 -11.78 -5.00 -9.81
CA ILE A 66 -10.60 -4.91 -10.69
C ILE A 66 -10.92 -5.46 -12.08
N GLU A 67 -11.57 -6.62 -12.20
CA GLU A 67 -11.94 -7.22 -13.47
C GLU A 67 -12.89 -6.30 -14.24
N ARG A 68 -13.89 -5.72 -13.57
CA ARG A 68 -14.84 -4.78 -14.20
C ARG A 68 -14.15 -3.52 -14.69
N ALA A 69 -13.27 -2.96 -13.88
CA ALA A 69 -12.52 -1.76 -14.24
C ALA A 69 -11.58 -2.02 -15.44
N LEU A 70 -10.92 -3.18 -15.49
CA LEU A 70 -10.13 -3.59 -16.67
C LEU A 70 -10.97 -3.79 -17.92
N GLU A 71 -12.20 -4.29 -17.78
CA GLU A 71 -13.16 -4.43 -18.89
C GLU A 71 -13.58 -3.07 -19.45
N VAL A 72 -13.83 -2.08 -18.58
CA VAL A 72 -14.11 -0.71 -18.99
C VAL A 72 -12.91 -0.11 -19.73
N GLU A 73 -11.69 -0.24 -19.20
CA GLU A 73 -10.48 0.22 -19.88
C GLU A 73 -10.29 -0.43 -21.26
N LEU A 74 -10.61 -1.74 -21.39
CA LEU A 74 -10.54 -2.42 -22.68
C LEU A 74 -11.62 -1.92 -23.64
N THR A 75 -12.83 -1.64 -23.15
CA THR A 75 -13.92 -1.04 -23.94
C THR A 75 -13.49 0.31 -24.50
N ASP A 76 -12.94 1.17 -23.65
CA ASP A 76 -12.44 2.50 -24.07
C ASP A 76 -11.30 2.38 -25.10
N HIS A 77 -10.41 1.40 -24.92
CA HIS A 77 -9.30 1.14 -25.83
C HIS A 77 -9.75 0.66 -27.20
N LEU A 78 -10.77 -0.21 -27.25
CA LEU A 78 -11.29 -0.78 -28.50
C LEU A 78 -12.35 0.08 -29.18
N GLY A 79 -13.05 0.94 -28.40
CA GLY A 79 -14.10 1.81 -28.91
C GLY A 79 -15.46 1.12 -29.11
N TYR A 80 -15.67 -0.09 -28.58
CA TYR A 80 -16.94 -0.80 -28.66
C TYR A 80 -17.19 -1.71 -27.46
N GLU A 81 -18.43 -1.93 -27.11
CA GLU A 81 -18.89 -2.74 -25.99
C GLU A 81 -18.71 -4.26 -26.24
N PRO A 82 -18.66 -5.09 -25.18
CA PRO A 82 -18.72 -6.54 -25.30
C PRO A 82 -19.93 -6.98 -26.13
N HIS A 83 -19.74 -8.00 -26.97
CA HIS A 83 -20.78 -8.58 -27.87
C HIS A 83 -21.23 -7.66 -28.99
N GLN A 84 -20.63 -6.52 -29.24
CA GLN A 84 -20.83 -5.69 -30.41
C GLN A 84 -19.80 -6.00 -31.49
N GLU A 85 -20.12 -5.68 -32.75
CA GLU A 85 -19.16 -5.76 -33.85
C GLU A 85 -18.18 -4.59 -33.82
N PRO A 86 -16.88 -4.84 -34.11
CA PRO A 86 -15.88 -3.79 -34.18
C PRO A 86 -16.27 -2.71 -35.20
N PRO A 87 -16.05 -1.43 -34.87
CA PRO A 87 -16.26 -0.35 -35.85
C PRO A 87 -15.37 -0.58 -37.10
N GLY A 88 -15.96 -0.62 -38.28
CA GLY A 88 -15.24 -0.82 -39.54
C GLY A 88 -14.94 -2.28 -39.93
N GLY A 89 -15.45 -3.28 -39.22
CA GLY A 89 -15.48 -4.70 -39.61
C GLY A 89 -14.21 -5.50 -39.51
N ALA A 90 -13.03 -4.88 -39.41
CA ALA A 90 -11.72 -5.58 -39.32
C ALA A 90 -10.74 -4.76 -38.50
N GLY A 91 -11.00 -4.64 -37.23
CA GLY A 91 -10.10 -3.95 -36.28
C GLY A 91 -9.58 -4.88 -35.20
N ASN A 92 -8.88 -4.28 -34.23
CA ASN A 92 -8.48 -4.97 -33.03
C ASN A 92 -9.70 -5.49 -32.26
N THR A 93 -9.66 -6.72 -31.81
CA THR A 93 -10.78 -7.40 -31.17
C THR A 93 -10.43 -7.89 -29.77
N ARG A 94 -11.47 -8.12 -28.95
CA ARG A 94 -11.31 -8.82 -27.66
C ARG A 94 -10.75 -10.22 -27.90
N ASN A 95 -9.78 -10.62 -27.08
CA ASN A 95 -9.10 -11.92 -27.23
C ASN A 95 -9.08 -12.70 -25.90
N GLY A 96 -10.24 -12.82 -25.29
CA GLY A 96 -10.39 -13.53 -24.02
C GLY A 96 -9.65 -12.85 -22.87
N THR A 97 -9.36 -13.64 -21.85
CA THR A 97 -8.67 -13.20 -20.63
C THR A 97 -7.40 -14.00 -20.38
N SER A 98 -6.57 -13.53 -19.49
CA SER A 98 -5.44 -14.29 -18.95
C SER A 98 -5.43 -14.23 -17.43
N PRO A 99 -5.25 -15.38 -16.74
CA PRO A 99 -5.18 -15.41 -15.30
C PRO A 99 -3.94 -14.65 -14.82
N LYS A 100 -4.14 -13.84 -13.77
CA LYS A 100 -3.09 -13.05 -13.14
C LYS A 100 -3.31 -13.02 -11.64
N THR A 101 -2.28 -13.34 -10.87
CA THR A 101 -2.31 -13.23 -9.41
C THR A 101 -1.77 -11.88 -8.98
N LEU A 102 -2.55 -11.16 -8.19
CA LEU A 102 -2.20 -9.90 -7.56
C LEU A 102 -2.11 -10.08 -6.04
N ILE A 103 -1.09 -9.51 -5.46
CA ILE A 103 -0.96 -9.38 -4.01
C ILE A 103 -1.65 -8.07 -3.62
N THR A 104 -2.68 -8.19 -2.80
CA THR A 104 -3.47 -7.07 -2.26
C THR A 104 -3.35 -7.03 -0.74
N GLU A 105 -3.98 -6.06 -0.12
CA GLU A 105 -4.08 -5.98 1.35
C GLU A 105 -4.87 -7.13 1.97
N GLN A 106 -5.76 -7.75 1.21
CA GLN A 106 -6.56 -8.91 1.63
C GLN A 106 -5.90 -10.26 1.28
N GLY A 107 -4.62 -10.25 0.86
CA GLY A 107 -3.90 -11.42 0.42
C GLY A 107 -3.78 -11.55 -1.10
N MET A 108 -3.61 -12.79 -1.58
CA MET A 108 -3.52 -13.08 -3.02
C MET A 108 -4.91 -13.14 -3.66
N VAL A 109 -5.12 -12.31 -4.68
CA VAL A 109 -6.34 -12.30 -5.49
C VAL A 109 -6.00 -12.73 -6.91
N GLN A 110 -6.65 -13.78 -7.39
CA GLN A 110 -6.52 -14.22 -8.78
C GLN A 110 -7.59 -13.52 -9.61
N ILE A 111 -7.17 -12.73 -10.59
CA ILE A 111 -8.03 -12.03 -11.54
C ILE A 111 -7.86 -12.58 -12.95
N ASP A 112 -8.88 -12.38 -13.78
CA ASP A 112 -8.88 -12.68 -15.21
C ASP A 112 -8.73 -11.38 -16.00
N ALA A 113 -7.47 -11.02 -16.32
CA ALA A 113 -7.17 -9.78 -17.04
C ALA A 113 -7.55 -9.89 -18.52
N PRO A 114 -8.40 -8.98 -19.07
CA PRO A 114 -8.82 -9.01 -20.43
C PRO A 114 -7.67 -8.66 -21.39
N ARG A 115 -7.76 -9.17 -22.62
CA ARG A 115 -6.76 -8.95 -23.67
C ARG A 115 -7.41 -8.58 -24.98
N ASP A 116 -6.69 -7.80 -25.76
CA ASP A 116 -6.96 -7.54 -27.16
C ASP A 116 -6.16 -8.48 -28.06
N ARG A 117 -6.56 -8.62 -29.31
CA ARG A 117 -5.92 -9.49 -30.30
C ARG A 117 -4.54 -9.01 -30.69
N ASP A 118 -4.36 -7.71 -30.84
CA ASP A 118 -3.11 -7.10 -31.28
C ASP A 118 -2.09 -6.92 -30.16
N GLY A 119 -2.47 -7.15 -28.89
CA GLY A 119 -1.62 -6.97 -27.74
C GLY A 119 -1.28 -5.50 -27.43
N SER A 120 -1.98 -4.57 -28.06
CA SER A 120 -1.79 -3.12 -27.91
C SER A 120 -2.37 -2.55 -26.62
N PHE A 121 -3.35 -3.22 -26.02
CA PHE A 121 -3.98 -2.82 -24.78
C PHE A 121 -2.98 -2.73 -23.64
N LYS A 122 -2.89 -1.57 -23.02
CA LYS A 122 -2.00 -1.27 -21.87
C LYS A 122 -2.86 -0.81 -20.69
N PRO A 123 -3.35 -1.74 -19.86
CA PRO A 123 -4.18 -1.36 -18.71
C PRO A 123 -3.41 -0.47 -17.73
N ARG A 124 -4.12 0.49 -17.14
CA ARG A 124 -3.57 1.46 -16.17
C ARG A 124 -3.75 0.99 -14.74
N ILE A 125 -4.94 0.44 -14.43
CA ILE A 125 -5.31 -0.02 -13.07
C ILE A 125 -4.40 -1.17 -12.63
N VAL A 126 -4.13 -2.13 -13.54
CA VAL A 126 -3.21 -3.24 -13.28
C VAL A 126 -2.26 -3.38 -14.47
N ARG A 127 -1.10 -2.74 -14.39
CA ARG A 127 -0.12 -2.72 -15.47
C ARG A 127 0.34 -4.12 -15.89
N LYS A 128 0.76 -4.28 -17.16
CA LYS A 128 1.37 -5.54 -17.61
C LYS A 128 2.55 -5.90 -16.68
N ARG A 129 2.60 -7.18 -16.25
CA ARG A 129 3.62 -7.72 -15.31
C ARG A 129 3.55 -7.20 -13.88
N GLN A 130 2.65 -6.32 -13.52
CA GLN A 130 2.41 -5.94 -12.12
C GLN A 130 1.84 -7.15 -11.37
N ARG A 131 2.45 -7.50 -10.23
CA ARG A 131 2.03 -8.60 -9.36
C ARG A 131 1.53 -8.14 -8.01
N ARG A 132 1.66 -6.85 -7.71
CA ARG A 132 1.28 -6.25 -6.43
C ARG A 132 0.43 -5.02 -6.70
N PHE A 133 -0.59 -4.83 -5.88
CA PHE A 133 -1.35 -3.60 -5.87
C PHE A 133 -0.56 -2.52 -5.13
N GLU A 134 -0.86 -1.24 -5.35
CA GLU A 134 -0.20 -0.13 -4.68
C GLU A 134 -0.36 -0.26 -3.15
N GLY A 135 0.63 0.20 -2.37
CA GLY A 135 0.63 0.13 -0.90
C GLY A 135 1.33 -1.10 -0.29
N PHE A 136 1.55 -2.19 -1.03
CA PHE A 136 2.25 -3.36 -0.48
C PHE A 136 3.74 -3.07 -0.23
N ASP A 137 4.37 -2.31 -1.13
CA ASP A 137 5.78 -1.92 -0.98
C ASP A 137 5.96 -0.99 0.22
N ASP A 138 5.00 -0.10 0.49
CA ASP A 138 5.00 0.79 1.66
C ASP A 138 4.95 0.01 2.99
N LYS A 139 4.25 -1.11 3.03
CA LYS A 139 4.22 -2.00 4.20
C LYS A 139 5.58 -2.66 4.45
N ILE A 140 6.27 -3.10 3.39
CA ILE A 140 7.64 -3.60 3.50
C ILE A 140 8.55 -2.52 4.08
N LEU A 141 8.46 -1.30 3.56
CA LEU A 141 9.24 -0.16 4.05
C LEU A 141 8.93 0.18 5.51
N ALA A 142 7.66 0.17 5.89
CA ALA A 142 7.24 0.42 7.27
C ALA A 142 7.78 -0.64 8.24
N LEU A 143 7.81 -1.90 7.85
CA LEU A 143 8.39 -2.98 8.66
C LEU A 143 9.92 -2.85 8.75
N TYR A 144 10.57 -2.55 7.62
CA TYR A 144 12.02 -2.37 7.56
C TYR A 144 12.48 -1.17 8.39
N SER A 145 11.76 -0.04 8.33
CA SER A 145 12.05 1.17 9.12
C SER A 145 11.92 0.95 10.63
N ARG A 146 11.13 -0.04 11.06
CA ARG A 146 11.02 -0.48 12.46
C ARG A 146 12.17 -1.40 12.90
N GLY A 147 13.11 -1.69 12.02
CA GLY A 147 14.29 -2.50 12.30
C GLY A 147 14.13 -4.00 12.12
N LEU A 148 13.03 -4.46 11.47
CA LEU A 148 12.87 -5.87 11.15
C LEU A 148 13.89 -6.28 10.09
N SER A 149 14.49 -7.46 10.27
CA SER A 149 15.34 -8.04 9.23
C SER A 149 14.50 -8.50 8.04
N THR A 150 15.11 -8.65 6.85
CA THR A 150 14.43 -9.17 5.67
C THR A 150 13.79 -10.55 5.90
N ARG A 151 14.33 -11.33 6.82
CA ARG A 151 13.78 -12.63 7.21
C ARG A 151 12.53 -12.50 8.08
N ASP A 152 12.54 -11.55 9.00
CA ASP A 152 11.39 -11.31 9.88
C ASP A 152 10.23 -10.68 9.08
N ILE A 153 10.55 -9.83 8.09
CA ILE A 153 9.56 -9.27 7.16
C ILE A 153 8.93 -10.37 6.30
N GLU A 154 9.75 -11.31 5.77
CA GLU A 154 9.25 -12.46 5.01
C GLU A 154 8.26 -13.28 5.85
N ALA A 155 8.65 -13.63 7.08
CA ALA A 155 7.81 -14.39 8.00
C ALA A 155 6.52 -13.65 8.37
N HIS A 156 6.61 -12.36 8.65
CA HIS A 156 5.47 -11.52 9.01
C HIS A 156 4.46 -11.37 7.86
N LEU A 157 4.94 -11.19 6.63
CA LEU A 157 4.07 -11.10 5.46
C LEU A 157 3.43 -12.46 5.11
N GLU A 158 4.12 -13.58 5.33
CA GLU A 158 3.57 -14.92 5.16
C GLU A 158 2.47 -15.20 6.21
N GLU A 159 2.68 -14.79 7.46
CA GLU A 159 1.73 -14.98 8.57
C GLU A 159 0.44 -14.17 8.37
N ILE A 160 0.57 -12.86 8.02
CA ILE A 160 -0.59 -11.96 7.95
C ILE A 160 -1.33 -12.06 6.62
N TYR A 161 -0.59 -12.15 5.52
CA TYR A 161 -1.19 -12.08 4.17
C TYR A 161 -1.20 -13.42 3.43
N GLY A 162 -0.66 -14.49 4.03
CA GLY A 162 -0.50 -15.79 3.36
C GLY A 162 0.40 -15.72 2.12
N VAL A 163 1.25 -14.69 2.02
CA VAL A 163 2.05 -14.38 0.83
C VAL A 163 3.52 -14.64 1.12
N LYS A 164 4.10 -15.59 0.40
CA LYS A 164 5.54 -15.79 0.46
C LYS A 164 6.27 -14.78 -0.40
N VAL A 165 6.92 -13.83 0.25
CA VAL A 165 7.68 -12.74 -0.37
C VAL A 165 9.16 -13.03 -0.27
N GLY A 166 9.85 -13.20 -1.39
CA GLY A 166 11.29 -13.48 -1.39
C GLY A 166 12.10 -12.27 -0.87
N ARG A 167 13.21 -12.55 -0.19
CA ARG A 167 14.15 -11.52 0.35
C ARG A 167 14.68 -10.57 -0.71
N ASP A 168 14.86 -11.07 -1.95
CA ASP A 168 15.29 -10.23 -3.08
C ASP A 168 14.26 -9.13 -3.40
N LEU A 169 12.98 -9.39 -3.16
CA LEU A 169 11.96 -8.37 -3.32
C LEU A 169 12.05 -7.32 -2.22
N ILE A 170 12.18 -7.75 -0.96
CA ILE A 170 12.32 -6.85 0.17
C ILE A 170 13.53 -5.95 -0.04
N SER A 171 14.69 -6.53 -0.43
CA SER A 171 15.88 -5.74 -0.74
C SER A 171 15.64 -4.74 -1.88
N ARG A 172 14.99 -5.13 -2.97
CA ARG A 172 14.69 -4.19 -4.08
C ARG A 172 13.76 -3.06 -3.67
N VAL A 173 12.76 -3.34 -2.81
CA VAL A 173 11.85 -2.30 -2.30
C VAL A 173 12.59 -1.33 -1.41
N THR A 174 13.46 -1.84 -0.53
CA THR A 174 14.28 -0.98 0.36
C THR A 174 15.35 -0.21 -0.42
N ASP A 175 15.93 -0.82 -1.46
CA ASP A 175 16.93 -0.15 -2.31
C ASP A 175 16.31 0.98 -3.15
N ALA A 176 15.04 0.83 -3.57
CA ALA A 176 14.34 1.86 -4.34
C ALA A 176 14.18 3.19 -3.58
N VAL A 177 14.14 3.14 -2.25
CA VAL A 177 14.05 4.34 -1.40
C VAL A 177 15.39 5.06 -1.25
N MET A 178 16.50 4.42 -1.63
CA MET A 178 17.83 5.03 -1.47
C MET A 178 18.02 6.29 -2.31
N ASP A 179 17.34 6.41 -3.43
CA ASP A 179 17.38 7.63 -4.25
C ASP A 179 16.62 8.76 -3.55
N ASP A 180 15.45 8.49 -3.00
CA ASP A 180 14.67 9.45 -2.21
C ASP A 180 15.45 9.92 -0.96
N VAL A 181 16.15 8.99 -0.29
CA VAL A 181 17.02 9.33 0.85
C VAL A 181 18.19 10.22 0.42
N ARG A 182 18.78 9.97 -0.75
CA ARG A 182 19.87 10.81 -1.29
C ARG A 182 19.37 12.21 -1.66
N ASP A 183 18.18 12.31 -2.25
CA ASP A 183 17.56 13.58 -2.60
C ASP A 183 17.16 14.35 -1.33
N TRP A 184 16.61 13.66 -0.35
CA TRP A 184 16.35 14.24 0.99
C TRP A 184 17.62 14.77 1.64
N ALA A 185 18.74 14.03 1.57
CA ALA A 185 20.01 14.45 2.16
C ALA A 185 20.62 15.69 1.49
N LYS A 186 20.24 15.98 0.24
CA LYS A 186 20.70 17.15 -0.56
C LYS A 186 19.71 18.30 -0.56
N ARG A 187 18.53 18.13 0.06
CA ARG A 187 17.51 19.17 0.05
C ARG A 187 18.04 20.48 0.64
N PRO A 188 17.55 21.63 0.19
CA PRO A 188 17.85 22.90 0.86
C PRO A 188 17.30 22.85 2.29
N LEU A 189 18.06 23.40 3.20
CA LEU A 189 17.64 23.60 4.60
C LEU A 189 17.02 25.00 4.74
N GLU A 190 16.32 25.22 5.84
CA GLU A 190 15.84 26.56 6.21
C GLU A 190 17.03 27.49 6.47
N ASP A 191 16.83 28.79 6.26
CA ASP A 191 17.88 29.78 6.38
C ASP A 191 18.40 29.92 7.81
N ILE A 192 17.56 29.65 8.82
CA ILE A 192 17.90 29.84 10.24
C ILE A 192 17.31 28.73 11.10
N TYR A 193 18.16 28.12 11.90
CA TYR A 193 17.78 27.20 12.98
C TYR A 193 18.29 27.78 14.32
N PRO A 194 17.40 28.39 15.13
CA PRO A 194 17.80 28.98 16.42
C PRO A 194 18.45 28.01 17.39
N ILE A 195 18.07 26.73 17.30
CA ILE A 195 18.62 25.66 18.15
C ILE A 195 19.02 24.48 17.26
N VAL A 196 20.22 23.98 17.47
CA VAL A 196 20.72 22.77 16.81
C VAL A 196 21.21 21.77 17.87
N PHE A 197 20.65 20.56 17.82
CA PHE A 197 21.13 19.44 18.63
C PHE A 197 22.03 18.57 17.79
N LEU A 198 23.19 18.23 18.35
CA LEU A 198 24.11 17.26 17.77
C LEU A 198 24.16 16.04 18.67
N ASP A 199 23.90 14.88 18.09
CA ASP A 199 23.98 13.60 18.80
C ASP A 199 24.91 12.64 18.06
N CYS A 200 25.43 11.65 18.78
CA CYS A 200 26.32 10.65 18.22
C CYS A 200 26.00 9.29 18.82
N MET A 201 25.74 8.32 17.93
CA MET A 201 25.53 6.94 18.33
C MET A 201 26.51 6.00 17.62
N VAL A 202 26.95 4.95 18.32
CA VAL A 202 27.85 3.96 17.74
C VAL A 202 27.03 2.79 17.18
N LEU A 203 27.07 2.61 15.88
CA LEU A 203 26.39 1.54 15.16
C LEU A 203 27.39 0.44 14.77
N LYS A 204 26.89 -0.80 14.72
CA LYS A 204 27.60 -1.92 14.11
C LYS A 204 27.17 -2.05 12.66
N ILE A 205 28.06 -1.71 11.74
CA ILE A 205 27.79 -1.73 10.30
C ILE A 205 28.59 -2.86 9.66
N ARG A 206 27.93 -3.64 8.80
CA ARG A 206 28.60 -4.63 7.97
C ARG A 206 29.08 -3.94 6.69
N ASP A 207 30.38 -3.86 6.53
CA ASP A 207 31.04 -3.30 5.36
C ASP A 207 32.12 -4.26 4.86
N GLY A 208 32.10 -4.61 3.57
CA GLY A 208 33.08 -5.51 2.97
C GLY A 208 33.19 -6.89 3.62
N GLY A 209 32.09 -7.42 4.21
CA GLY A 209 32.08 -8.74 4.87
C GLY A 209 32.49 -8.74 6.34
N SER A 210 32.98 -7.62 6.87
CA SER A 210 33.31 -7.45 8.29
C SER A 210 32.31 -6.53 9.00
N VAL A 211 32.13 -6.73 10.33
CA VAL A 211 31.30 -5.87 11.16
C VAL A 211 32.19 -4.86 11.86
N GLN A 212 32.03 -3.59 11.52
CA GLN A 212 32.77 -2.47 12.10
C GLN A 212 31.85 -1.63 12.98
N ARG A 213 32.43 -1.05 14.06
CA ARG A 213 31.76 -0.02 14.85
C ARG A 213 32.05 1.33 14.21
N ARG A 214 30.99 2.04 13.79
CA ARG A 214 31.11 3.42 13.27
C ARG A 214 30.24 4.36 14.07
N ALA A 215 30.74 5.56 14.28
CA ALA A 215 30.00 6.64 14.89
C ALA A 215 29.07 7.27 13.83
N LEU A 216 27.76 7.27 14.10
CA LEU A 216 26.77 8.01 13.33
C LEU A 216 26.48 9.32 14.05
N TYR A 217 26.76 10.42 13.40
CA TYR A 217 26.41 11.76 13.87
C TYR A 217 25.06 12.17 13.30
N LEU A 218 24.20 12.72 14.14
CA LEU A 218 22.89 13.23 13.81
C LEU A 218 22.81 14.72 14.19
N ALA A 219 22.35 15.55 13.27
CA ALA A 219 22.03 16.94 13.55
C ALA A 219 20.52 17.17 13.44
N LEU A 220 19.91 17.74 14.47
CA LEU A 220 18.52 18.14 14.55
C LEU A 220 18.44 19.65 14.71
N GLY A 221 17.75 20.33 13.80
CA GLY A 221 17.43 21.73 13.91
C GLY A 221 16.03 21.97 14.48
N VAL A 222 15.84 23.08 15.16
CA VAL A 222 14.52 23.56 15.58
C VAL A 222 14.28 24.90 14.88
N ILE A 223 13.20 25.03 14.16
CA ILE A 223 12.77 26.28 13.51
C ILE A 223 12.03 27.17 14.51
N PHE A 224 11.74 28.42 14.11
CA PHE A 224 11.10 29.40 15.02
C PHE A 224 9.70 28.97 15.48
N ASP A 225 8.98 28.17 14.70
CA ASP A 225 7.64 27.66 15.02
C ASP A 225 7.68 26.48 16.02
N GLY A 226 8.90 26.03 16.38
CA GLY A 226 9.10 24.94 17.33
C GLY A 226 9.18 23.55 16.69
N ASP A 227 8.98 23.43 15.40
CA ASP A 227 9.10 22.18 14.68
C ASP A 227 10.56 21.74 14.58
N ARG A 228 10.75 20.42 14.53
CA ARG A 228 12.09 19.80 14.48
C ARG A 228 12.34 19.24 13.08
N ASP A 229 13.50 19.54 12.55
CA ASP A 229 13.98 19.03 11.28
C ASP A 229 15.30 18.27 11.45
N VAL A 230 15.45 17.15 10.73
CA VAL A 230 16.70 16.41 10.67
C VAL A 230 17.58 17.05 9.62
N LEU A 231 18.60 17.78 10.04
CA LEU A 231 19.50 18.52 9.13
C LEU A 231 20.41 17.59 8.34
N GLY A 232 20.80 16.45 8.93
CA GLY A 232 21.63 15.46 8.27
C GLY A 232 22.12 14.36 9.20
N MET A 233 22.69 13.33 8.57
CA MET A 233 23.33 12.19 9.23
C MET A 233 24.63 11.86 8.52
N TRP A 234 25.71 11.60 9.30
CA TRP A 234 27.06 11.31 8.78
C TRP A 234 27.74 10.18 9.55
N PHE A 235 28.60 9.41 8.86
CA PHE A 235 29.48 8.40 9.44
C PHE A 235 30.92 8.91 9.51
#